data_00448896f705f0e7917e9603517f1fbe
#
_entry.id   00448896f705f0e7917e9603517f1fbe
#
_cell.length_a   1.000
_cell.length_b   1.000
_cell.length_c   1.000
_cell.angle_alpha   90.00
_cell.angle_beta   90.00
_cell.angle_gamma   90.00
#
_symmetry.space_group_name_H-M   'P 1'
#
loop_
_entity.id
_entity.type
_entity.pdbx_description
1 polymer ?
#
loop_
_entity_poly.entity_id
_entity_poly.type
_entity_poly.pdbx_seq_one_letter_code
_entity_poly.pdbx_strand_id
1 'polypeptide(L)'
;MKKKLYIAYGSNLNLNQMKYRCPTAKLVGKGTIENYELQFKGMPNCSYATIAPCIGKSVPVALWELQPRDEKLLDRYEGYPSHYFKQDLPVKLNNGSELTAMVYIMNLKQDFGLPSASYYDTVLQGYKDCGFDMKVLNEAVNDSAEKYYENLEQNNLFDSPDEDMGMGGMSL
;
A
#
# COMPACT_ATOMS: atom_id res chain seq x y z
N MET A 1 -20.97 -0.16 -22.57
CA MET A 1 -19.62 0.17 -22.07
C MET A 1 -19.12 -0.97 -21.20
N LYS A 2 -17.86 -1.37 -21.38
CA LYS A 2 -17.29 -2.50 -20.65
C LYS A 2 -16.99 -2.07 -19.22
N LYS A 3 -17.66 -2.67 -18.25
CA LYS A 3 -17.40 -2.50 -16.83
C LYS A 3 -16.08 -3.16 -16.47
N LYS A 4 -15.34 -2.61 -15.53
CA LYS A 4 -14.04 -3.09 -15.08
C LYS A 4 -14.07 -3.46 -13.61
N LEU A 5 -13.46 -4.58 -13.26
CA LEU A 5 -13.30 -4.97 -11.86
C LEU A 5 -11.99 -4.39 -11.31
N TYR A 6 -12.08 -3.85 -10.10
CA TYR A 6 -11.00 -3.18 -9.40
C TYR A 6 -10.86 -3.72 -7.98
N ILE A 7 -9.62 -3.97 -7.60
CA ILE A 7 -9.24 -4.45 -6.26
C ILE A 7 -8.81 -3.27 -5.41
N ALA A 8 -9.49 -3.07 -4.28
CA ALA A 8 -9.11 -2.13 -3.23
C ALA A 8 -8.51 -2.88 -2.03
N TYR A 9 -7.39 -2.38 -1.51
CA TYR A 9 -6.71 -2.94 -0.33
C TYR A 9 -6.30 -1.88 0.70
N GLY A 10 -6.42 -0.62 0.38
CA GLY A 10 -6.04 0.54 1.21
C GLY A 10 -7.22 1.46 1.52
N SER A 11 -7.07 2.76 1.27
CA SER A 11 -8.11 3.76 1.60
C SER A 11 -9.43 3.56 0.87
N ASN A 12 -9.43 2.90 -0.29
CA ASN A 12 -10.65 2.59 -1.04
C ASN A 12 -11.44 1.38 -0.51
N LEU A 13 -10.98 0.78 0.59
CA LEU A 13 -11.81 -0.09 1.44
C LEU A 13 -12.85 0.72 2.24
N ASN A 14 -12.57 1.99 2.48
CA ASN A 14 -13.48 2.90 3.18
C ASN A 14 -14.65 3.26 2.25
N LEU A 15 -15.86 2.82 2.62
CA LEU A 15 -17.04 2.96 1.78
C LEU A 15 -17.44 4.42 1.55
N ASN A 16 -17.25 5.29 2.55
CA ASN A 16 -17.51 6.72 2.41
C ASN A 16 -16.51 7.38 1.45
N GLN A 17 -15.24 7.01 1.51
CA GLN A 17 -14.22 7.50 0.58
C GLN A 17 -14.55 7.09 -0.86
N MET A 18 -14.90 5.83 -1.10
CA MET A 18 -15.26 5.37 -2.44
C MET A 18 -16.54 6.02 -2.96
N LYS A 19 -17.54 6.21 -2.11
CA LYS A 19 -18.77 6.92 -2.49
C LYS A 19 -18.49 8.35 -2.94
N TYR A 20 -17.53 9.01 -2.32
CA TYR A 20 -17.11 10.36 -2.69
C TYR A 20 -16.26 10.38 -3.96
N ARG A 21 -15.26 9.48 -4.06
CA ARG A 21 -14.33 9.43 -5.21
C ARG A 21 -14.97 8.90 -6.47
N CYS A 22 -15.74 7.84 -6.34
CA CYS A 22 -16.32 7.07 -7.45
C CYS A 22 -17.80 6.79 -7.18
N PRO A 23 -18.67 7.80 -7.33
CA PRO A 23 -20.08 7.67 -6.94
C PRO A 23 -20.86 6.59 -7.71
N THR A 24 -20.36 6.17 -8.86
CA THR A 24 -21.00 5.13 -9.71
C THR A 24 -20.39 3.75 -9.55
N ALA A 25 -19.31 3.62 -8.77
CA ALA A 25 -18.73 2.32 -8.44
C ALA A 25 -19.64 1.49 -7.53
N LYS A 26 -19.61 0.18 -7.73
CA LYS A 26 -20.43 -0.76 -6.94
C LYS A 26 -19.53 -1.79 -6.27
N LEU A 27 -19.68 -1.96 -4.96
CA LEU A 27 -19.05 -3.05 -4.22
C LEU A 27 -19.73 -4.37 -4.63
N VAL A 28 -18.95 -5.28 -5.21
CA VAL A 28 -19.48 -6.54 -5.78
C VAL A 28 -18.94 -7.78 -5.07
N GLY A 29 -17.94 -7.64 -4.22
CA GLY A 29 -17.42 -8.79 -3.47
C GLY A 29 -16.27 -8.42 -2.55
N LYS A 30 -15.85 -9.42 -1.78
CA LYS A 30 -14.70 -9.38 -0.89
C LYS A 30 -13.92 -10.68 -1.04
N GLY A 31 -12.63 -10.61 -0.84
CA GLY A 31 -11.76 -11.78 -0.97
C GLY A 31 -10.35 -11.50 -0.48
N THR A 32 -9.42 -12.26 -1.00
CA THR A 32 -8.00 -12.15 -0.68
C THR A 32 -7.12 -12.23 -1.93
N ILE A 33 -5.99 -11.55 -1.89
CA ILE A 33 -4.86 -11.78 -2.79
C ILE A 33 -3.87 -12.66 -2.03
N GLU A 34 -3.64 -13.86 -2.51
CA GLU A 34 -2.69 -14.81 -1.90
C GLU A 34 -1.26 -14.53 -2.36
N ASN A 35 -0.29 -14.83 -1.48
CA ASN A 35 1.14 -14.63 -1.72
C ASN A 35 1.54 -13.17 -1.99
N TYR A 36 0.85 -12.26 -1.32
CA TYR A 36 1.15 -10.84 -1.24
C TYR A 36 1.09 -10.36 0.19
N GLU A 37 1.80 -9.29 0.50
CA GLU A 37 1.73 -8.59 1.78
C GLU A 37 1.37 -7.12 1.58
N LEU A 38 0.69 -6.55 2.56
CA LEU A 38 0.42 -5.13 2.66
C LEU A 38 1.68 -4.42 3.19
N GLN A 39 2.05 -3.31 2.57
CA GLN A 39 3.19 -2.48 2.95
C GLN A 39 2.80 -1.01 2.96
N PHE A 40 3.51 -0.19 3.73
CA PHE A 40 3.41 1.26 3.70
C PHE A 40 4.72 1.85 3.20
N LYS A 41 4.65 2.63 2.13
CA LYS A 41 5.79 3.23 1.46
C LYS A 41 5.51 4.68 1.04
N GLY A 42 6.58 5.44 0.86
CA GLY A 42 6.54 6.83 0.45
C GLY A 42 7.33 7.73 1.39
N MET A 43 6.82 8.95 1.63
CA MET A 43 7.46 9.86 2.57
C MET A 43 7.38 9.34 4.02
N PRO A 44 8.37 9.60 4.88
CA PRO A 44 8.53 8.95 6.18
C PRO A 44 7.28 8.92 7.08
N ASN A 45 6.57 10.03 7.21
CA ASN A 45 5.36 10.15 8.04
C ASN A 45 4.10 10.42 7.22
N CYS A 46 4.13 10.14 5.94
CA CYS A 46 3.04 10.32 4.98
C CYS A 46 3.08 9.23 3.92
N SER A 47 3.31 8.00 4.38
CA SER A 47 3.36 6.81 3.52
C SER A 47 1.96 6.31 3.21
N TYR A 48 1.82 5.67 2.06
CA TYR A 48 0.57 5.11 1.57
C TYR A 48 0.67 3.59 1.43
N ALA A 49 -0.47 2.93 1.44
CA ALA A 49 -0.55 1.49 1.28
C ALA A 49 -0.15 1.06 -0.14
N THR A 50 0.57 -0.03 -0.21
CA THR A 50 0.87 -0.80 -1.42
C THR A 50 0.93 -2.27 -1.08
N ILE A 51 1.05 -3.14 -2.08
CA ILE A 51 1.21 -4.58 -1.90
C ILE A 51 2.44 -5.05 -2.65
N ALA A 52 3.07 -6.08 -2.14
CA ALA A 52 4.24 -6.71 -2.75
C ALA A 52 4.17 -8.25 -2.62
N PRO A 53 4.77 -9.00 -3.56
CA PRO A 53 4.83 -10.45 -3.45
C PRO A 53 5.49 -10.90 -2.14
N CYS A 54 4.83 -11.82 -1.43
CA CYS A 54 5.33 -12.45 -0.21
C CYS A 54 4.68 -13.81 -0.03
N ILE A 55 5.42 -14.88 -0.28
CA ILE A 55 4.91 -16.26 -0.20
C ILE A 55 4.41 -16.55 1.22
N GLY A 56 3.21 -17.09 1.33
CA GLY A 56 2.58 -17.49 2.58
C GLY A 56 1.79 -16.40 3.30
N LYS A 57 1.84 -15.15 2.81
CA LYS A 57 0.98 -14.06 3.28
C LYS A 57 -0.21 -13.82 2.35
N SER A 58 -1.22 -13.15 2.84
CA SER A 58 -2.39 -12.77 2.06
C SER A 58 -2.89 -11.38 2.47
N VAL A 59 -3.52 -10.69 1.53
CA VAL A 59 -4.08 -9.35 1.74
C VAL A 59 -5.59 -9.40 1.53
N PRO A 60 -6.39 -8.97 2.52
CA PRO A 60 -7.84 -8.85 2.36
C PRO A 60 -8.17 -7.68 1.44
N VAL A 61 -9.13 -7.89 0.54
CA VAL A 61 -9.49 -6.93 -0.50
C VAL A 61 -10.99 -6.81 -0.70
N ALA A 62 -11.43 -5.63 -1.12
CA ALA A 62 -12.75 -5.39 -1.65
C ALA A 62 -12.70 -5.33 -3.17
N LEU A 63 -13.73 -5.85 -3.83
CA LEU A 63 -13.86 -5.85 -5.27
C LEU A 63 -14.96 -4.88 -5.69
N TRP A 64 -14.58 -3.93 -6.54
CA TRP A 64 -15.46 -2.89 -7.06
C TRP A 64 -15.69 -3.06 -8.57
N GLU A 65 -16.91 -2.88 -9.00
CA GLU A 65 -17.26 -2.71 -10.42
C GLU A 65 -17.20 -1.23 -10.75
N LEU A 66 -16.33 -0.86 -11.69
CA LEU A 66 -16.10 0.52 -12.11
C LEU A 66 -16.78 0.80 -13.46
N GLN A 67 -17.36 1.98 -13.58
CA GLN A 67 -17.64 2.59 -14.88
C GLN A 67 -16.35 3.25 -15.43
N PRO A 68 -16.24 3.51 -16.75
CA PRO A 68 -15.06 4.19 -17.31
C PRO A 68 -14.74 5.54 -16.66
N ARG A 69 -15.76 6.25 -16.18
CA ARG A 69 -15.63 7.50 -15.43
C ARG A 69 -14.93 7.29 -14.09
N ASP A 70 -15.30 6.24 -13.37
CA ASP A 70 -14.70 5.91 -12.07
C ASP A 70 -13.21 5.58 -12.22
N GLU A 71 -12.84 4.81 -13.23
CA GLU A 71 -11.44 4.49 -13.50
C GLU A 71 -10.60 5.75 -13.75
N LYS A 72 -11.11 6.72 -14.51
CA LYS A 72 -10.43 8.00 -14.74
C LYS A 72 -10.23 8.80 -13.45
N LEU A 73 -11.22 8.77 -12.55
CA LEU A 73 -11.13 9.44 -11.25
C LEU A 73 -10.09 8.76 -10.36
N LEU A 74 -10.05 7.42 -10.34
CA LEU A 74 -9.02 6.66 -9.62
C LEU A 74 -7.63 6.88 -10.21
N ASP A 75 -7.46 6.87 -11.52
CA ASP A 75 -6.18 7.16 -12.18
C ASP A 75 -5.61 8.50 -11.72
N ARG A 76 -6.44 9.50 -11.62
CA ARG A 76 -6.04 10.83 -11.13
C ARG A 76 -5.70 10.79 -9.64
N TYR A 77 -6.51 10.14 -8.84
CA TYR A 77 -6.29 10.01 -7.40
C TYR A 77 -5.00 9.26 -7.07
N GLU A 78 -4.74 8.15 -7.76
CA GLU A 78 -3.55 7.32 -7.57
C GLU A 78 -2.29 7.90 -8.22
N GLY A 79 -2.40 8.96 -9.01
CA GLY A 79 -1.28 9.52 -9.77
C GLY A 79 -0.75 8.53 -10.82
N TYR A 80 -1.64 7.77 -11.46
CA TYR A 80 -1.28 6.83 -12.51
C TYR A 80 -0.80 7.60 -13.77
N PRO A 81 0.25 7.14 -14.43
CA PRO A 81 1.09 5.96 -14.16
C PRO A 81 2.33 6.22 -13.29
N SER A 82 2.55 7.45 -12.81
CA SER A 82 3.81 7.87 -12.20
C SER A 82 4.00 7.37 -10.77
N HIS A 83 2.98 7.50 -9.90
CA HIS A 83 3.04 7.08 -8.50
C HIS A 83 2.60 5.63 -8.33
N TYR A 84 1.53 5.24 -9.00
CA TYR A 84 1.02 3.87 -9.04
C TYR A 84 0.92 3.38 -10.48
N PHE A 85 1.15 2.10 -10.69
CA PHE A 85 0.90 1.41 -11.96
C PHE A 85 -0.25 0.42 -11.80
N LYS A 86 -0.82 -0.03 -12.91
CA LYS A 86 -1.90 -1.01 -12.95
C LYS A 86 -1.34 -2.40 -13.23
N GLN A 87 -1.88 -3.38 -12.53
CA GLN A 87 -1.60 -4.81 -12.75
C GLN A 87 -2.89 -5.59 -12.58
N ASP A 88 -3.04 -6.68 -13.31
CA ASP A 88 -4.12 -7.63 -13.10
C ASP A 88 -3.62 -8.75 -12.18
N LEU A 89 -4.38 -9.03 -11.12
CA LEU A 89 -4.07 -10.09 -10.15
C LEU A 89 -5.26 -11.01 -9.92
N PRO A 90 -5.01 -12.29 -9.62
CA PRO A 90 -6.05 -13.21 -9.20
C PRO A 90 -6.54 -12.87 -7.79
N VAL A 91 -7.85 -12.88 -7.60
CA VAL A 91 -8.53 -12.70 -6.32
C VAL A 91 -9.31 -13.95 -6.00
N LYS A 92 -9.09 -14.49 -4.82
CA LYS A 92 -9.90 -15.57 -4.26
C LYS A 92 -11.06 -14.96 -3.45
N LEU A 93 -12.27 -15.12 -3.96
CA LEU A 93 -13.46 -14.61 -3.29
C LEU A 93 -13.86 -15.46 -2.08
N ASN A 94 -14.63 -14.89 -1.16
CA ASN A 94 -15.10 -15.58 0.05
C ASN A 94 -15.96 -16.80 -0.24
N ASN A 95 -16.60 -16.87 -1.43
CA ASN A 95 -17.36 -18.03 -1.88
C ASN A 95 -16.50 -19.16 -2.48
N GLY A 96 -15.17 -19.01 -2.49
CA GLY A 96 -14.22 -19.98 -3.03
C GLY A 96 -13.94 -19.85 -4.53
N SER A 97 -14.67 -19.00 -5.28
CA SER A 97 -14.37 -18.72 -6.68
C SER A 97 -13.15 -17.81 -6.83
N GLU A 98 -12.48 -17.89 -7.97
CA GLU A 98 -11.35 -17.05 -8.31
C GLU A 98 -11.66 -16.23 -9.57
N LEU A 99 -11.22 -14.98 -9.58
CA LEU A 99 -11.31 -14.10 -10.74
C LEU A 99 -10.08 -13.20 -10.80
N THR A 100 -9.86 -12.59 -11.95
CA THR A 100 -8.79 -11.61 -12.17
C THR A 100 -9.37 -10.21 -12.23
N ALA A 101 -8.74 -9.27 -11.52
CA ALA A 101 -9.14 -7.87 -11.50
C ALA A 101 -7.93 -6.93 -11.46
N MET A 102 -8.14 -5.68 -11.84
CA MET A 102 -7.12 -4.65 -11.85
C MET A 102 -6.84 -4.12 -10.45
N VAL A 103 -5.58 -3.89 -10.14
CA VAL A 103 -5.11 -3.30 -8.89
C VAL A 103 -4.08 -2.20 -9.18
N TYR A 104 -4.08 -1.16 -8.36
CA TYR A 104 -3.00 -0.15 -8.36
C TYR A 104 -1.92 -0.58 -7.39
N ILE A 105 -0.67 -0.59 -7.88
CA ILE A 105 0.52 -0.91 -7.09
C ILE A 105 1.48 0.28 -7.16
N MET A 106 2.03 0.69 -6.03
CA MET A 106 2.98 1.80 -5.94
C MET A 106 4.26 1.48 -6.71
N ASN A 107 4.87 2.50 -7.31
CA ASN A 107 6.16 2.40 -7.97
C ASN A 107 7.20 1.78 -7.01
N LEU A 108 7.93 0.79 -7.49
CA LEU A 108 8.85 -0.04 -6.69
C LEU A 108 10.04 0.72 -6.10
N LYS A 109 10.31 1.95 -6.55
CA LYS A 109 11.41 2.79 -6.07
C LYS A 109 11.12 3.51 -4.74
N GLN A 110 9.91 3.40 -4.20
CA GLN A 110 9.54 4.06 -2.94
C GLN A 110 10.07 3.27 -1.73
N ASP A 111 10.53 4.00 -0.73
CA ASP A 111 11.03 3.43 0.53
C ASP A 111 9.91 3.16 1.52
N PHE A 112 10.17 2.28 2.49
CA PHE A 112 9.27 2.05 3.61
C PHE A 112 9.13 3.30 4.47
N GLY A 113 7.98 3.47 5.08
CA GLY A 113 7.68 4.58 5.98
C GLY A 113 6.43 4.30 6.81
N LEU A 114 5.99 5.30 7.55
CA LEU A 114 4.81 5.23 8.38
C LEU A 114 3.66 6.03 7.74
N PRO A 115 2.43 5.52 7.78
CA PRO A 115 1.28 6.31 7.36
C PRO A 115 1.05 7.50 8.31
N SER A 116 0.46 8.58 7.79
CA SER A 116 -0.09 9.61 8.67
C SER A 116 -1.25 9.05 9.49
N ALA A 117 -1.53 9.63 10.66
CA ALA A 117 -2.64 9.21 11.50
C ALA A 117 -3.98 9.25 10.76
N SER A 118 -4.24 10.32 10.01
CA SER A 118 -5.49 10.47 9.25
C SER A 118 -5.64 9.43 8.13
N TYR A 119 -4.56 9.09 7.45
CA TYR A 119 -4.58 8.05 6.42
C TYR A 119 -4.79 6.65 7.04
N TYR A 120 -4.06 6.36 8.12
CA TYR A 120 -4.26 5.12 8.88
C TYR A 120 -5.71 4.96 9.34
N ASP A 121 -6.31 6.01 9.92
CA ASP A 121 -7.70 5.99 10.38
C ASP A 121 -8.67 5.73 9.22
N THR A 122 -8.41 6.29 8.05
CA THR A 122 -9.22 6.05 6.85
C THR A 122 -9.16 4.57 6.43
N VAL A 123 -7.98 3.97 6.41
CA VAL A 123 -7.80 2.54 6.08
C VAL A 123 -8.40 1.65 7.15
N LEU A 124 -8.20 1.99 8.43
CA LEU A 124 -8.78 1.26 9.57
C LEU A 124 -10.31 1.24 9.50
N GLN A 125 -10.93 2.37 9.17
CA GLN A 125 -12.39 2.41 8.96
C GLN A 125 -12.80 1.52 7.79
N GLY A 126 -12.02 1.48 6.73
CA GLY A 126 -12.24 0.57 5.60
C GLY A 126 -12.21 -0.91 6.00
N TYR A 127 -11.25 -1.30 6.85
CA TYR A 127 -11.20 -2.65 7.42
C TYR A 127 -12.47 -2.97 8.24
N LYS A 128 -12.94 -2.01 9.05
CA LYS A 128 -14.20 -2.14 9.81
C LYS A 128 -15.39 -2.26 8.87
N ASP A 129 -15.49 -1.40 7.86
CA ASP A 129 -16.59 -1.40 6.88
C ASP A 129 -16.68 -2.74 6.14
N CYS A 130 -15.55 -3.35 5.84
CA CYS A 130 -15.45 -4.62 5.13
C CYS A 130 -15.49 -5.85 6.05
N GLY A 131 -15.39 -5.68 7.36
CA GLY A 131 -15.34 -6.77 8.34
C GLY A 131 -14.02 -7.56 8.28
N PHE A 132 -12.90 -6.91 7.94
CA PHE A 132 -11.58 -7.52 7.87
C PHE A 132 -10.89 -7.57 9.23
N ASP A 133 -9.98 -8.54 9.39
CA ASP A 133 -9.15 -8.64 10.58
C ASP A 133 -8.12 -7.51 10.61
N MET A 134 -8.24 -6.64 11.61
CA MET A 134 -7.33 -5.50 11.80
C MET A 134 -5.90 -5.91 12.12
N LYS A 135 -5.66 -7.16 12.50
CA LYS A 135 -4.32 -7.69 12.72
C LYS A 135 -3.44 -7.55 11.48
N VAL A 136 -3.98 -7.83 10.29
CA VAL A 136 -3.26 -7.68 9.01
C VAL A 136 -2.79 -6.24 8.81
N LEU A 137 -3.65 -5.26 9.06
CA LEU A 137 -3.31 -3.84 8.95
C LEU A 137 -2.23 -3.44 9.96
N ASN A 138 -2.38 -3.83 11.23
CA ASN A 138 -1.44 -3.48 12.28
C ASN A 138 -0.06 -4.12 12.07
N GLU A 139 -0.01 -5.38 11.65
CA GLU A 139 1.24 -6.05 11.27
C GLU A 139 1.93 -5.33 10.12
N ALA A 140 1.20 -4.93 9.08
CA ALA A 140 1.76 -4.21 7.94
C ALA A 140 2.37 -2.85 8.34
N VAL A 141 1.72 -2.12 9.23
CA VAL A 141 2.25 -0.84 9.77
C VAL A 141 3.52 -1.09 10.57
N ASN A 142 3.51 -2.07 11.47
CA ASN A 142 4.67 -2.40 12.32
C ASN A 142 5.86 -2.87 11.48
N ASP A 143 5.66 -3.82 10.56
CA ASP A 143 6.71 -4.34 9.69
C ASP A 143 7.32 -3.25 8.81
N SER A 144 6.48 -2.33 8.30
CA SER A 144 6.94 -1.20 7.49
C SER A 144 7.74 -0.19 8.32
N ALA A 145 7.33 0.05 9.57
CA ALA A 145 8.05 0.90 10.51
C ALA A 145 9.41 0.31 10.87
N GLU A 146 9.49 -0.99 11.16
CA GLU A 146 10.75 -1.67 11.46
C GLU A 146 11.73 -1.53 10.31
N LYS A 147 11.31 -1.84 9.09
CA LYS A 147 12.15 -1.69 7.88
C LYS A 147 12.58 -0.24 7.64
N TYR A 148 11.72 0.72 7.92
CA TYR A 148 12.07 2.14 7.82
C TYR A 148 13.20 2.51 8.80
N TYR A 149 13.11 2.10 10.06
CA TYR A 149 14.14 2.39 11.06
C TYR A 149 15.45 1.65 10.78
N GLU A 150 15.40 0.39 10.35
CA GLU A 150 16.59 -0.37 9.93
C GLU A 150 17.33 0.34 8.78
N ASN A 151 16.60 0.86 7.80
CA ASN A 151 17.19 1.61 6.68
C ASN A 151 17.84 2.92 7.16
N LEU A 152 17.24 3.61 8.13
CA LEU A 152 17.84 4.82 8.72
C LEU A 152 19.16 4.51 9.44
N GLU A 153 19.21 3.44 10.23
CA GLU A 153 20.42 3.03 10.94
C GLU A 153 21.54 2.67 9.96
N GLN A 154 21.24 1.92 8.90
CA GLN A 154 22.20 1.57 7.88
C GLN A 154 22.78 2.81 7.18
N ASN A 155 21.94 3.76 6.79
CA ASN A 155 22.38 4.99 6.14
C ASN A 155 23.27 5.83 7.07
N ASN A 156 22.94 5.93 8.36
CA ASN A 156 23.74 6.65 9.34
C ASN A 156 25.13 6.03 9.57
N LEU A 157 25.25 4.70 9.42
CA LEU A 157 26.53 4.00 9.52
C LEU A 157 27.45 4.28 8.32
N PHE A 158 26.89 4.57 7.13
CA PHE A 158 27.66 4.91 5.94
C PHE A 158 28.02 6.40 5.87
N ASP A 159 27.26 7.27 6.54
CA ASP A 159 27.49 8.73 6.58
C ASP A 159 28.36 9.19 7.75
N SER A 160 28.92 8.28 8.57
CA SER A 160 29.90 8.65 9.59
C SER A 160 31.16 9.13 8.89
N PRO A 161 31.60 10.40 9.06
CA PRO A 161 32.86 10.84 8.51
C PRO A 161 33.96 9.99 9.16
N ASP A 162 34.84 9.39 8.35
CA ASP A 162 36.09 8.84 8.83
C ASP A 162 36.74 9.92 9.72
N GLU A 163 36.86 9.64 11.01
CA GLU A 163 37.73 10.43 11.88
C GLU A 163 39.14 10.24 11.31
N ASP A 164 39.54 11.23 10.50
CA ASP A 164 40.91 11.41 10.07
C ASP A 164 41.73 11.62 11.34
N MET A 165 42.27 10.52 11.87
CA MET A 165 43.30 10.58 12.90
C MET A 165 44.59 11.11 12.27
N GLY A 166 44.59 12.44 12.09
CA GLY A 166 45.80 13.16 11.82
C GLY A 166 46.78 12.97 12.98
N MET A 167 47.66 12.01 12.86
CA MET A 167 48.86 11.93 13.67
C MET A 167 49.70 13.18 13.38
N GLY A 168 49.62 14.17 14.24
CA GLY A 168 50.55 15.27 14.29
C GLY A 168 51.94 14.75 14.58
N GLY A 169 52.79 14.75 13.57
CA GLY A 169 54.20 14.48 13.74
C GLY A 169 54.84 15.56 14.60
N MET A 170 55.43 15.17 15.73
CA MET A 170 56.36 15.97 16.48
C MET A 170 57.63 16.13 15.64
N SER A 171 57.99 17.35 15.28
CA SER A 171 59.35 17.75 14.91
C SER A 171 59.97 18.54 16.03
N LEU A 172 61.18 18.15 16.35
CA LEU A 172 62.14 18.79 17.25
C LEU A 172 62.50 20.20 16.86
#